data_f93736e675374a3b8429bd6acd05d056
#
_entry.id   f93736e675374a3b8429bd6acd05d056
#
_cell.length_a   1.000
_cell.length_b   1.000
_cell.length_c   1.000
_cell.angle_alpha   90.00
_cell.angle_beta   90.00
_cell.angle_gamma   90.00
#
_symmetry.space_group_name_H-M   'P 1'
#
loop_
_entity.id
_entity.type
_entity.pdbx_description
1 polymer ?
#
loop_
_entity_poly.entity_id
_entity_poly.type
_entity_poly.pdbx_seq_one_letter_code
_entity_poly.pdbx_strand_id
1 'polypeptide(L)'
;TGDNQYFDEDDFLAITNFYLESDKMKWALKACDLGLKQYAYSTDLIADKAEILTRMGRLTDAISCIDHALIYAPNDVDLLMQKGSLHTISGEYLSSVACFRKILPMSEDRDEILYHIGLAYQGLEDFEKATEAYKEAMEFNLNNESVLYELTYCLEIMGALQKSIPYYQKFIDTDPYSEYAWYNMGIVYNKLKQFDKAIDAYEFAVA
;
A
#
# COMPACT_ATOMS: atom_id res chain seq x y z
N THR A 1 -26.39 -18.04 -37.09
CA THR A 1 -27.12 -18.09 -35.81
C THR A 1 -26.08 -18.08 -34.71
N GLY A 2 -25.62 -16.88 -34.32
CA GLY A 2 -24.72 -16.75 -33.18
C GLY A 2 -25.57 -16.87 -31.93
N ASP A 3 -25.39 -17.93 -31.17
CA ASP A 3 -25.83 -17.95 -29.78
C ASP A 3 -25.09 -16.79 -29.10
N ASN A 4 -25.80 -15.75 -28.76
CA ASN A 4 -25.34 -14.76 -27.82
C ASN A 4 -25.23 -15.49 -26.47
N GLN A 5 -24.08 -16.12 -26.21
CA GLN A 5 -23.75 -16.57 -24.87
C GLN A 5 -23.69 -15.32 -24.02
N TYR A 6 -24.66 -15.18 -23.14
CA TYR A 6 -24.71 -14.12 -22.16
C TYR A 6 -23.77 -14.53 -21.02
N PHE A 7 -22.72 -13.76 -20.82
CA PHE A 7 -21.82 -13.89 -19.68
C PHE A 7 -22.29 -12.94 -18.59
N ASP A 8 -22.31 -13.38 -17.35
CA ASP A 8 -22.54 -12.48 -16.23
C ASP A 8 -21.27 -11.71 -15.87
N GLU A 9 -21.37 -10.81 -14.91
CA GLU A 9 -20.25 -9.98 -14.50
C GLU A 9 -19.12 -10.82 -13.91
N ASP A 10 -19.47 -11.82 -13.08
CA ASP A 10 -18.52 -12.74 -12.44
C ASP A 10 -17.75 -13.57 -13.46
N ASP A 11 -18.38 -13.96 -14.58
CA ASP A 11 -17.69 -14.65 -15.67
C ASP A 11 -16.58 -13.79 -16.29
N PHE A 12 -16.85 -12.48 -16.50
CA PHE A 12 -15.84 -11.57 -17.03
C PHE A 12 -14.70 -11.34 -16.05
N LEU A 13 -14.99 -11.18 -14.76
CA LEU A 13 -13.99 -11.08 -13.71
C LEU A 13 -13.13 -12.34 -13.65
N ALA A 14 -13.75 -13.53 -13.65
CA ALA A 14 -13.02 -14.80 -13.63
C ALA A 14 -12.11 -14.97 -14.86
N ILE A 15 -12.59 -14.63 -16.06
CA ILE A 15 -11.80 -14.68 -17.30
C ILE A 15 -10.65 -13.67 -17.26
N THR A 16 -10.90 -12.47 -16.77
CA THR A 16 -9.89 -11.40 -16.63
C THR A 16 -8.79 -11.86 -15.69
N ASN A 17 -9.14 -12.35 -14.52
CA ASN A 17 -8.19 -12.84 -13.50
C ASN A 17 -7.38 -14.03 -14.01
N PHE A 18 -8.00 -14.99 -14.70
CA PHE A 18 -7.27 -16.11 -15.33
C PHE A 18 -6.16 -15.63 -16.27
N TYR A 19 -6.44 -14.60 -17.09
CA TYR A 19 -5.44 -14.06 -18.00
C TYR A 19 -4.39 -13.18 -17.29
N LEU A 20 -4.77 -12.49 -16.20
CA LEU A 20 -3.84 -11.74 -15.34
C LEU A 20 -2.82 -12.67 -14.67
N GLU A 21 -3.27 -13.77 -14.07
CA GLU A 21 -2.42 -14.78 -13.44
C GLU A 21 -1.49 -15.46 -14.46
N SER A 22 -1.96 -15.63 -15.70
CA SER A 22 -1.19 -16.19 -16.80
C SER A 22 -0.24 -15.18 -17.47
N ASP A 23 -0.11 -13.96 -16.97
CA ASP A 23 0.66 -12.84 -17.54
C ASP A 23 0.29 -12.50 -18.99
N LYS A 24 -0.95 -12.77 -19.38
CA LYS A 24 -1.47 -12.52 -20.72
C LYS A 24 -2.24 -11.18 -20.78
N MET A 25 -1.55 -10.08 -20.47
CA MET A 25 -2.13 -8.73 -20.29
C MET A 25 -3.05 -8.29 -21.45
N LYS A 26 -2.71 -8.60 -22.70
CA LYS A 26 -3.55 -8.23 -23.87
C LYS A 26 -4.91 -8.95 -23.87
N TRP A 27 -4.95 -10.21 -23.41
CA TRP A 27 -6.17 -11.00 -23.33
C TRP A 27 -6.99 -10.59 -22.12
N ALA A 28 -6.35 -10.32 -20.98
CA ALA A 28 -6.98 -9.77 -19.80
C ALA A 28 -7.69 -8.44 -20.12
N LEU A 29 -6.98 -7.51 -20.78
CA LEU A 29 -7.57 -6.22 -21.19
C LEU A 29 -8.76 -6.41 -22.13
N LYS A 30 -8.67 -7.36 -23.07
CA LYS A 30 -9.75 -7.63 -24.00
C LYS A 30 -10.98 -8.21 -23.28
N ALA A 31 -10.80 -9.12 -22.35
CA ALA A 31 -11.89 -9.70 -21.54
C ALA A 31 -12.56 -8.61 -20.71
N CYS A 32 -11.78 -7.80 -20.01
CA CYS A 32 -12.24 -6.68 -19.22
C CYS A 32 -13.00 -5.63 -20.08
N ASP A 33 -12.47 -5.26 -21.26
CA ASP A 33 -13.15 -4.33 -22.19
C ASP A 33 -14.49 -4.89 -22.72
N LEU A 34 -14.60 -6.21 -22.88
CA LEU A 34 -15.85 -6.86 -23.26
C LEU A 34 -16.86 -6.84 -22.10
N GLY A 35 -16.39 -7.11 -20.88
CA GLY A 35 -17.21 -7.00 -19.67
C GLY A 35 -17.75 -5.58 -19.48
N LEU A 36 -16.90 -4.57 -19.60
CA LEU A 36 -17.28 -3.16 -19.46
C LEU A 36 -18.23 -2.65 -20.55
N LYS A 37 -18.35 -3.33 -21.70
CA LYS A 37 -19.40 -3.03 -22.68
C LYS A 37 -20.80 -3.45 -22.21
N GLN A 38 -20.89 -4.47 -21.35
CA GLN A 38 -22.15 -4.94 -20.79
C GLN A 38 -22.42 -4.32 -19.42
N TYR A 39 -21.38 -4.19 -18.60
CA TYR A 39 -21.39 -3.71 -17.21
C TYR A 39 -20.56 -2.44 -17.08
N ALA A 40 -20.99 -1.37 -17.74
CA ALA A 40 -20.21 -0.13 -17.90
C ALA A 40 -19.84 0.57 -16.59
N TYR A 41 -20.53 0.26 -15.50
CA TYR A 41 -20.34 0.87 -14.18
C TYR A 41 -19.81 -0.11 -13.13
N SER A 42 -19.36 -1.29 -13.55
CA SER A 42 -18.73 -2.25 -12.65
C SER A 42 -17.42 -1.69 -12.10
N THR A 43 -17.39 -1.43 -10.81
CA THR A 43 -16.19 -0.94 -10.12
C THR A 43 -15.08 -1.98 -10.15
N ASP A 44 -15.43 -3.26 -10.02
CA ASP A 44 -14.48 -4.37 -10.02
C ASP A 44 -13.79 -4.54 -11.38
N LEU A 45 -14.58 -4.52 -12.49
CA LEU A 45 -13.99 -4.55 -13.83
C LEU A 45 -13.15 -3.31 -14.15
N ILE A 46 -13.51 -2.15 -13.59
CA ILE A 46 -12.72 -0.93 -13.75
C ILE A 46 -11.43 -1.03 -12.94
N ALA A 47 -11.48 -1.57 -11.74
CA ALA A 47 -10.32 -1.83 -10.89
C ALA A 47 -9.35 -2.80 -11.59
N ASP A 48 -9.85 -3.93 -12.10
CA ASP A 48 -9.07 -4.88 -12.89
C ASP A 48 -8.43 -4.23 -14.11
N LYS A 49 -9.20 -3.41 -14.84
CA LYS A 49 -8.67 -2.68 -16.01
C LYS A 49 -7.54 -1.73 -15.63
N ALA A 50 -7.68 -1.02 -14.53
CA ALA A 50 -6.64 -0.11 -14.04
C ALA A 50 -5.38 -0.89 -13.63
N GLU A 51 -5.53 -2.05 -13.00
CA GLU A 51 -4.41 -2.95 -12.68
C GLU A 51 -3.71 -3.44 -13.95
N ILE A 52 -4.46 -3.93 -14.95
CA ILE A 52 -3.91 -4.38 -16.22
C ILE A 52 -3.12 -3.26 -16.90
N LEU A 53 -3.70 -2.06 -16.97
CA LEU A 53 -3.05 -0.90 -17.58
C LEU A 53 -1.77 -0.52 -16.82
N THR A 54 -1.78 -0.63 -15.50
CA THR A 54 -0.61 -0.39 -14.63
C THR A 54 0.51 -1.38 -14.94
N ARG A 55 0.21 -2.68 -15.00
CA ARG A 55 1.18 -3.72 -15.37
C ARG A 55 1.72 -3.56 -16.80
N MET A 56 0.93 -2.94 -17.68
CA MET A 56 1.37 -2.58 -19.04
C MET A 56 2.18 -1.28 -19.11
N GLY A 57 2.42 -0.58 -17.99
CA GLY A 57 3.11 0.71 -17.90
C GLY A 57 2.28 1.90 -18.40
N ARG A 58 0.97 1.74 -18.57
CA ARG A 58 0.04 2.76 -19.07
C ARG A 58 -0.63 3.50 -17.91
N LEU A 59 0.18 4.14 -17.05
CA LEU A 59 -0.28 4.74 -15.79
C LEU A 59 -1.32 5.84 -16.00
N THR A 60 -1.14 6.70 -16.98
CA THR A 60 -2.10 7.79 -17.28
C THR A 60 -3.46 7.26 -17.72
N ASP A 61 -3.48 6.16 -18.49
CA ASP A 61 -4.73 5.53 -18.91
C ASP A 61 -5.42 4.85 -17.72
N ALA A 62 -4.64 4.24 -16.81
CA ALA A 62 -5.16 3.64 -15.59
C ALA A 62 -5.83 4.69 -14.69
N ILE A 63 -5.16 5.82 -14.44
CA ILE A 63 -5.71 6.93 -13.65
C ILE A 63 -6.98 7.47 -14.31
N SER A 64 -6.96 7.70 -15.64
CA SER A 64 -8.14 8.18 -16.37
C SER A 64 -9.33 7.21 -16.28
N CYS A 65 -9.07 5.90 -16.30
CA CYS A 65 -10.09 4.87 -16.15
C CYS A 65 -10.76 4.96 -14.76
N ILE A 66 -9.97 5.09 -13.71
CA ILE A 66 -10.48 5.25 -12.34
C ILE A 66 -11.21 6.58 -12.16
N ASP A 67 -10.67 7.68 -12.72
CA ASP A 67 -11.31 9.00 -12.65
C ASP A 67 -12.71 8.97 -13.24
N HIS A 68 -12.89 8.27 -14.36
CA HIS A 68 -14.19 8.12 -14.98
C HIS A 68 -15.16 7.34 -14.09
N ALA A 69 -14.71 6.31 -13.40
CA ALA A 69 -15.54 5.55 -12.45
C ALA A 69 -15.92 6.39 -11.22
N LEU A 70 -14.98 7.17 -10.70
CA LEU A 70 -15.20 8.04 -9.54
C LEU A 70 -16.19 9.18 -9.79
N ILE A 71 -16.59 9.46 -11.06
CA ILE A 71 -17.70 10.36 -11.36
C ILE A 71 -19.01 9.78 -10.83
N TYR A 72 -19.20 8.46 -10.91
CA TYR A 72 -20.40 7.75 -10.49
C TYR A 72 -20.34 7.22 -9.07
N ALA A 73 -19.12 6.86 -8.61
CA ALA A 73 -18.85 6.36 -7.28
C ALA A 73 -17.76 7.21 -6.58
N PRO A 74 -18.03 8.48 -6.21
CA PRO A 74 -17.00 9.44 -5.81
C PRO A 74 -16.32 9.11 -4.47
N ASN A 75 -16.89 8.20 -3.69
CA ASN A 75 -16.38 7.78 -2.37
C ASN A 75 -16.05 6.29 -2.33
N ASP A 76 -15.91 5.64 -3.48
CA ASP A 76 -15.46 4.26 -3.55
C ASP A 76 -14.03 4.16 -3.01
N VAL A 77 -13.88 3.38 -1.93
CA VAL A 77 -12.63 3.28 -1.17
C VAL A 77 -11.57 2.56 -2.00
N ASP A 78 -11.94 1.51 -2.71
CA ASP A 78 -11.01 0.67 -3.47
C ASP A 78 -10.47 1.43 -4.69
N LEU A 79 -11.33 2.13 -5.40
CA LEU A 79 -10.92 2.98 -6.53
C LEU A 79 -10.03 4.15 -6.07
N LEU A 80 -10.34 4.77 -4.94
CA LEU A 80 -9.51 5.85 -4.38
C LEU A 80 -8.17 5.33 -3.88
N MET A 81 -8.13 4.13 -3.29
CA MET A 81 -6.91 3.45 -2.86
C MET A 81 -6.01 3.17 -4.08
N GLN A 82 -6.56 2.55 -5.13
CA GLN A 82 -5.83 2.32 -6.37
C GLN A 82 -5.32 3.62 -6.99
N LYS A 83 -6.17 4.66 -7.05
CA LYS A 83 -5.77 5.96 -7.58
C LYS A 83 -4.61 6.57 -6.78
N GLY A 84 -4.68 6.51 -5.46
CA GLY A 84 -3.60 6.97 -4.58
C GLY A 84 -2.29 6.24 -4.86
N SER A 85 -2.33 4.92 -4.99
CA SER A 85 -1.18 4.08 -5.32
C SER A 85 -0.60 4.41 -6.71
N LEU A 86 -1.46 4.61 -7.71
CA LEU A 86 -1.04 5.02 -9.06
C LEU A 86 -0.35 6.39 -9.06
N HIS A 87 -0.87 7.35 -8.31
CA HIS A 87 -0.21 8.64 -8.15
C HIS A 87 1.17 8.51 -7.47
N THR A 88 1.30 7.62 -6.48
CA THR A 88 2.62 7.34 -5.86
C THR A 88 3.60 6.78 -6.90
N ILE A 89 3.19 5.77 -7.68
CA ILE A 89 4.03 5.18 -8.74
C ILE A 89 4.40 6.21 -9.82
N SER A 90 3.50 7.14 -10.11
CA SER A 90 3.73 8.22 -11.09
C SER A 90 4.57 9.38 -10.55
N GLY A 91 4.95 9.36 -9.26
CA GLY A 91 5.65 10.45 -8.60
C GLY A 91 4.77 11.67 -8.27
N GLU A 92 3.46 11.53 -8.39
CA GLU A 92 2.48 12.57 -8.08
C GLU A 92 2.05 12.51 -6.60
N TYR A 93 3.03 12.61 -5.71
CA TYR A 93 2.87 12.31 -4.28
C TYR A 93 1.80 13.15 -3.58
N LEU A 94 1.64 14.44 -3.92
CA LEU A 94 0.60 15.28 -3.32
C LEU A 94 -0.82 14.81 -3.72
N SER A 95 -0.99 14.37 -4.96
CA SER A 95 -2.26 13.77 -5.42
C SER A 95 -2.53 12.46 -4.71
N SER A 96 -1.49 11.65 -4.50
CA SER A 96 -1.55 10.41 -3.71
C SER A 96 -2.04 10.68 -2.28
N VAL A 97 -1.39 11.60 -1.56
CA VAL A 97 -1.80 12.00 -0.19
C VAL A 97 -3.25 12.47 -0.17
N ALA A 98 -3.70 13.24 -1.18
CA ALA A 98 -5.09 13.71 -1.23
C ALA A 98 -6.09 12.55 -1.36
N CYS A 99 -5.79 11.52 -2.18
CA CYS A 99 -6.62 10.32 -2.29
C CYS A 99 -6.69 9.55 -0.97
N PHE A 100 -5.55 9.26 -0.35
CA PHE A 100 -5.48 8.50 0.88
C PHE A 100 -6.13 9.25 2.06
N ARG A 101 -5.93 10.57 2.19
CA ARG A 101 -6.60 11.38 3.22
C ARG A 101 -8.11 11.40 3.08
N LYS A 102 -8.64 11.28 1.86
CA LYS A 102 -10.08 11.22 1.61
C LYS A 102 -10.70 9.92 2.14
N ILE A 103 -10.00 8.78 2.01
CA ILE A 103 -10.50 7.47 2.44
C ILE A 103 -10.18 7.15 3.91
N LEU A 104 -9.18 7.79 4.50
CA LEU A 104 -8.75 7.53 5.89
C LEU A 104 -9.91 7.51 6.91
N PRO A 105 -10.88 8.46 6.90
CA PRO A 105 -12.00 8.43 7.85
C PRO A 105 -13.05 7.36 7.56
N MET A 106 -13.03 6.74 6.37
CA MET A 106 -14.03 5.78 5.90
C MET A 106 -13.55 4.33 6.00
N SER A 107 -12.25 4.10 6.17
CA SER A 107 -11.65 2.76 6.21
C SER A 107 -11.46 2.26 7.65
N GLU A 108 -11.54 0.93 7.80
CA GLU A 108 -11.14 0.22 9.02
C GLU A 108 -9.61 0.03 9.07
N ASP A 109 -8.97 -0.13 7.92
CA ASP A 109 -7.52 -0.37 7.76
C ASP A 109 -6.73 0.95 7.74
N ARG A 110 -6.87 1.73 8.82
CA ARG A 110 -6.28 3.07 8.91
C ARG A 110 -4.76 3.06 8.94
N ASP A 111 -4.16 2.05 9.54
CA ASP A 111 -2.70 1.89 9.59
C ASP A 111 -2.11 1.70 8.20
N GLU A 112 -2.78 0.93 7.32
CA GLU A 112 -2.35 0.74 5.94
C GLU A 112 -2.45 2.05 5.13
N ILE A 113 -3.55 2.78 5.27
CA ILE A 113 -3.71 4.07 4.59
C ILE A 113 -2.66 5.08 5.05
N LEU A 114 -2.41 5.15 6.36
CA LEU A 114 -1.39 6.04 6.93
C LEU A 114 0.03 5.62 6.51
N TYR A 115 0.28 4.32 6.34
CA TYR A 115 1.51 3.81 5.75
C TYR A 115 1.71 4.38 4.33
N HIS A 116 0.69 4.31 3.48
CA HIS A 116 0.76 4.87 2.13
C HIS A 116 0.91 6.39 2.11
N ILE A 117 0.28 7.11 3.04
CA ILE A 117 0.50 8.56 3.23
C ILE A 117 1.96 8.82 3.60
N GLY A 118 2.53 8.03 4.49
CA GLY A 118 3.93 8.11 4.89
C GLY A 118 4.87 7.91 3.70
N LEU A 119 4.64 6.87 2.88
CA LEU A 119 5.42 6.61 1.67
C LEU A 119 5.34 7.78 0.67
N ALA A 120 4.17 8.38 0.50
CA ALA A 120 4.03 9.54 -0.38
C ALA A 120 4.80 10.76 0.14
N TYR A 121 4.82 11.00 1.45
CA TYR A 121 5.65 12.05 2.04
C TYR A 121 7.16 11.73 1.98
N GLN A 122 7.57 10.47 2.08
CA GLN A 122 8.95 10.08 1.80
C GLN A 122 9.34 10.38 0.35
N GLY A 123 8.46 10.11 -0.60
CA GLY A 123 8.69 10.46 -2.01
C GLY A 123 8.84 11.97 -2.25
N LEU A 124 8.27 12.81 -1.36
CA LEU A 124 8.46 14.26 -1.34
C LEU A 124 9.70 14.68 -0.54
N GLU A 125 10.44 13.73 0.04
CA GLU A 125 11.54 13.97 0.98
C GLU A 125 11.11 14.76 2.24
N ASP A 126 9.79 14.80 2.54
CA ASP A 126 9.22 15.40 3.75
C ASP A 126 9.19 14.35 4.87
N PHE A 127 10.39 14.04 5.40
CA PHE A 127 10.58 12.97 6.40
C PHE A 127 9.88 13.29 7.73
N GLU A 128 9.67 14.58 8.04
CA GLU A 128 8.90 15.00 9.20
C GLU A 128 7.45 14.52 9.09
N LYS A 129 6.76 14.84 7.98
CA LYS A 129 5.36 14.41 7.79
C LYS A 129 5.24 12.91 7.58
N ALA A 130 6.22 12.27 6.92
CA ALA A 130 6.26 10.81 6.83
C ALA A 130 6.31 10.18 8.22
N THR A 131 7.20 10.69 9.10
CA THR A 131 7.33 10.24 10.49
C THR A 131 6.03 10.43 11.28
N GLU A 132 5.32 11.55 11.09
CA GLU A 132 4.02 11.79 11.74
C GLU A 132 2.96 10.77 11.29
N ALA A 133 2.87 10.50 9.97
CA ALA A 133 1.93 9.52 9.43
C ALA A 133 2.23 8.10 9.94
N TYR A 134 3.49 7.69 9.98
CA TYR A 134 3.87 6.38 10.51
C TYR A 134 3.62 6.25 12.02
N LYS A 135 3.84 7.29 12.80
CA LYS A 135 3.49 7.29 14.23
C LYS A 135 1.99 7.13 14.45
N GLU A 136 1.19 7.84 13.66
CA GLU A 136 -0.26 7.70 13.70
C GLU A 136 -0.68 6.28 13.30
N ALA A 137 -0.07 5.68 12.26
CA ALA A 137 -0.31 4.29 11.88
C ALA A 137 -0.01 3.31 13.02
N MET A 138 1.09 3.51 13.74
CA MET A 138 1.47 2.70 14.90
C MET A 138 0.50 2.84 16.08
N GLU A 139 -0.34 3.88 16.15
CA GLU A 139 -1.40 3.99 17.16
C GLU A 139 -2.58 3.04 16.85
N PHE A 140 -2.81 2.73 15.58
CA PHE A 140 -3.85 1.77 15.16
C PHE A 140 -3.35 0.32 15.18
N ASN A 141 -2.10 0.09 14.76
CA ASN A 141 -1.52 -1.24 14.70
C ASN A 141 -0.04 -1.21 15.09
N LEU A 142 0.25 -1.55 16.35
CA LEU A 142 1.62 -1.59 16.89
C LEU A 142 2.50 -2.66 16.24
N ASN A 143 1.89 -3.73 15.70
CA ASN A 143 2.60 -4.88 15.15
C ASN A 143 2.78 -4.77 13.62
N ASN A 144 2.56 -3.60 13.03
CA ASN A 144 2.82 -3.39 11.61
C ASN A 144 4.32 -3.19 11.37
N GLU A 145 4.99 -4.29 10.97
CA GLU A 145 6.44 -4.33 10.73
C GLU A 145 6.87 -3.33 9.65
N SER A 146 6.10 -3.21 8.57
CA SER A 146 6.40 -2.30 7.47
C SER A 146 6.40 -0.84 7.93
N VAL A 147 5.39 -0.45 8.73
CA VAL A 147 5.30 0.90 9.30
C VAL A 147 6.49 1.18 10.22
N LEU A 148 6.85 0.23 11.09
CA LEU A 148 7.95 0.39 12.03
C LEU A 148 9.30 0.50 11.31
N TYR A 149 9.47 -0.26 10.24
CA TYR A 149 10.68 -0.19 9.40
C TYR A 149 10.82 1.21 8.77
N GLU A 150 9.77 1.70 8.12
CA GLU A 150 9.79 3.00 7.44
C GLU A 150 9.89 4.17 8.44
N LEU A 151 9.24 4.07 9.59
CA LEU A 151 9.41 5.03 10.69
C LEU A 151 10.89 5.11 11.12
N THR A 152 11.52 3.95 11.31
CA THR A 152 12.92 3.86 11.72
C THR A 152 13.85 4.46 10.66
N TYR A 153 13.59 4.16 9.38
CA TYR A 153 14.32 4.74 8.26
C TYR A 153 14.22 6.28 8.24
N CYS A 154 13.02 6.84 8.36
CA CYS A 154 12.84 8.29 8.41
C CYS A 154 13.56 8.91 9.60
N LEU A 155 13.49 8.30 10.78
CA LEU A 155 14.19 8.77 11.98
C LEU A 155 15.72 8.70 11.82
N GLU A 156 16.23 7.71 11.08
CA GLU A 156 17.66 7.61 10.76
C GLU A 156 18.10 8.77 9.86
N ILE A 157 17.38 9.03 8.77
CA ILE A 157 17.68 10.15 7.86
C ILE A 157 17.68 11.49 8.59
N MET A 158 16.75 11.67 9.53
CA MET A 158 16.64 12.88 10.35
C MET A 158 17.69 12.96 11.48
N GLY A 159 18.60 11.97 11.61
CA GLY A 159 19.59 11.92 12.68
C GLY A 159 18.99 11.66 14.07
N ALA A 160 17.77 11.13 14.13
CA ALA A 160 17.01 10.91 15.35
C ALA A 160 16.75 9.42 15.64
N LEU A 161 17.61 8.54 15.13
CA LEU A 161 17.44 7.08 15.16
C LEU A 161 17.11 6.52 16.55
N GLN A 162 17.66 7.08 17.62
CA GLN A 162 17.37 6.63 18.99
C GLN A 162 15.88 6.73 19.35
N LYS A 163 15.10 7.57 18.65
CA LYS A 163 13.65 7.70 18.88
C LYS A 163 12.86 6.51 18.38
N SER A 164 13.45 5.60 17.60
CA SER A 164 12.80 4.36 17.16
C SER A 164 12.76 3.29 18.27
N ILE A 165 13.71 3.31 19.22
CA ILE A 165 13.82 2.29 20.27
C ILE A 165 12.52 2.08 21.06
N PRO A 166 11.80 3.11 21.53
CA PRO A 166 10.54 2.93 22.24
C PRO A 166 9.45 2.20 21.42
N TYR A 167 9.47 2.32 20.09
CA TYR A 167 8.51 1.63 19.23
C TYR A 167 8.83 0.14 19.12
N TYR A 168 10.10 -0.23 18.95
CA TYR A 168 10.54 -1.63 19.04
C TYR A 168 10.23 -2.23 20.41
N GLN A 169 10.47 -1.48 21.49
CA GLN A 169 10.14 -1.97 22.83
C GLN A 169 8.64 -2.25 22.99
N LYS A 170 7.77 -1.35 22.53
CA LYS A 170 6.31 -1.58 22.53
C LYS A 170 5.91 -2.79 21.70
N PHE A 171 6.54 -2.99 20.55
CA PHE A 171 6.31 -4.18 19.72
C PHE A 171 6.69 -5.45 20.49
N ILE A 172 7.87 -5.48 21.09
CA ILE A 172 8.36 -6.61 21.91
C ILE A 172 7.48 -6.84 23.14
N ASP A 173 6.94 -5.79 23.76
CA ASP A 173 6.01 -5.92 24.90
C ASP A 173 4.70 -6.63 24.49
N THR A 174 4.29 -6.53 23.22
CA THR A 174 3.12 -7.25 22.67
C THR A 174 3.47 -8.63 22.12
N ASP A 175 4.64 -8.76 21.50
CA ASP A 175 5.16 -10.03 20.99
C ASP A 175 6.63 -10.22 21.40
N PRO A 176 6.87 -10.81 22.60
CA PRO A 176 8.23 -10.99 23.12
C PRO A 176 9.12 -11.92 22.29
N TYR A 177 8.52 -12.73 21.40
CA TYR A 177 9.23 -13.70 20.56
C TYR A 177 9.40 -13.23 19.11
N SER A 178 9.10 -11.98 18.81
CA SER A 178 9.27 -11.42 17.48
C SER A 178 10.75 -11.33 17.10
N GLU A 179 11.21 -12.25 16.27
CA GLU A 179 12.55 -12.20 15.66
C GLU A 179 12.78 -10.86 14.94
N TYR A 180 11.76 -10.41 14.23
CA TYR A 180 11.80 -9.13 13.51
C TYR A 180 12.12 -7.95 14.43
N ALA A 181 11.39 -7.82 15.52
CA ALA A 181 11.53 -6.66 16.42
C ALA A 181 12.89 -6.68 17.14
N TRP A 182 13.31 -7.83 17.65
CA TRP A 182 14.61 -7.99 18.30
C TRP A 182 15.78 -7.76 17.34
N TYR A 183 15.70 -8.34 16.13
CA TYR A 183 16.75 -8.17 15.12
C TYR A 183 16.93 -6.70 14.71
N ASN A 184 15.81 -6.02 14.39
CA ASN A 184 15.87 -4.62 13.98
C ASN A 184 16.26 -3.69 15.14
N MET A 185 15.85 -3.97 16.36
CA MET A 185 16.32 -3.24 17.54
C MET A 185 17.84 -3.42 17.72
N GLY A 186 18.37 -4.60 17.47
CA GLY A 186 19.82 -4.86 17.44
C GLY A 186 20.53 -4.02 16.39
N ILE A 187 19.97 -3.90 15.18
CA ILE A 187 20.49 -3.00 14.12
C ILE A 187 20.53 -1.55 14.61
N VAL A 188 19.44 -1.08 15.24
CA VAL A 188 19.37 0.29 15.79
C VAL A 188 20.45 0.52 16.83
N TYR A 189 20.61 -0.39 17.80
CA TYR A 189 21.67 -0.29 18.81
C TYR A 189 23.08 -0.32 18.20
N ASN A 190 23.31 -1.16 17.20
CA ASN A 190 24.59 -1.23 16.50
C ASN A 190 24.93 0.11 15.80
N LYS A 191 23.96 0.70 15.07
CA LYS A 191 24.12 2.02 14.44
C LYS A 191 24.38 3.14 15.46
N LEU A 192 23.80 3.04 16.66
CA LEU A 192 24.04 3.95 17.78
C LEU A 192 25.33 3.65 18.55
N LYS A 193 26.12 2.64 18.12
CA LYS A 193 27.39 2.17 18.76
C LYS A 193 27.17 1.66 20.20
N GLN A 194 25.96 1.21 20.52
CA GLN A 194 25.61 0.55 21.79
C GLN A 194 25.77 -0.97 21.62
N PHE A 195 27.01 -1.43 21.43
CA PHE A 195 27.35 -2.78 20.98
C PHE A 195 26.86 -3.88 21.94
N ASP A 196 26.94 -3.65 23.25
CA ASP A 196 26.49 -4.64 24.24
C ASP A 196 24.99 -4.90 24.09
N LYS A 197 24.18 -3.82 23.97
CA LYS A 197 22.73 -3.95 23.75
C LYS A 197 22.40 -4.55 22.39
N ALA A 198 23.22 -4.30 21.37
CA ALA A 198 23.02 -4.91 20.06
C ALA A 198 23.21 -6.43 20.13
N ILE A 199 24.22 -6.89 20.87
CA ILE A 199 24.47 -8.33 21.08
C ILE A 199 23.29 -8.96 21.81
N ASP A 200 22.86 -8.39 22.94
CA ASP A 200 21.70 -8.89 23.71
C ASP A 200 20.46 -9.00 22.81
N ALA A 201 20.18 -7.96 22.00
CA ALA A 201 19.02 -7.97 21.09
C ALA A 201 19.14 -9.05 20.01
N TYR A 202 20.32 -9.24 19.42
CA TYR A 202 20.52 -10.32 18.44
C TYR A 202 20.42 -11.72 19.07
N GLU A 203 20.87 -11.90 20.33
CA GLU A 203 20.71 -13.17 21.04
C GLU A 203 19.21 -13.50 21.22
N PHE A 204 18.38 -12.52 21.59
CA PHE A 204 16.92 -12.72 21.66
C PHE A 204 16.29 -12.98 20.30
N ALA A 205 16.80 -12.43 19.22
CA ALA A 205 16.27 -12.68 17.89
C ALA A 205 16.51 -14.11 17.37
N VAL A 206 17.49 -14.83 17.94
CA VAL A 206 17.84 -16.20 17.50
C VAL A 206 17.43 -17.28 18.53
N ALA A 207 16.85 -16.89 19.66
CA ALA A 207 16.45 -17.80 20.75
C ALA A 207 15.04 -18.37 20.51
#